data_6622be83df874d7d309038174098bd60
#
_entry.id   6622be83df874d7d309038174098bd60
#
_cell.length_a   1.000
_cell.length_b   1.000
_cell.length_c   1.000
_cell.angle_alpha   90.00
_cell.angle_beta   90.00
_cell.angle_gamma   90.00
#
_symmetry.space_group_name_H-M   'P 1'
#
loop_
_entity.id
_entity.type
_entity.pdbx_description
1 polymer ?
#
loop_
_entity_poly.entity_id
_entity_poly.type
_entity_poly.pdbx_seq_one_letter_code
_entity_poly.pdbx_strand_id
1 'polypeptide(L)'
;MNNKYYGKLIFELSSPGRIGYSLPDNGLADYAKNELDDKLIRKEDLTLPEVDELSVVRHYTNMSNNNFGVDSGFYPLGSCTMKYNPKINEEIIHTDNFAKLHPLQSADTVQGVLEIYYNLQQALSEICGMKEFTLNPFAGAHGELTGLMIIRDYHFNRNDLKRKKIIIPDSAHGTNPASAACCGLEVVEVKSKEDGRIDVEELKKLLGDDVAGMMMTNPNTLGLFEYDIPVISDLIHQCGGLMYYDGANFNPMLGVGRPGDMGFDVMHLNLHKTFSTPHGGGGPGAGPVGVREGLEDFLPNPKVVRTEENVLKVVYGEKAIGSISEFLGNFSVLLKAYAYILTMGKEHLKQVGPLSVLNAIYVRERLKEKYELPITSLCKHEFVFNGLKDKSTGVTTLDIAKRLLDYGFHAPTIYFPLLFHEAIMIEPTECESKETLDDFVDAMLRIADEAVCDPELVKTAPHNAPVSRLDEVKAAREPRLTYFDLLECPLD
;
A
#
# COMPACT_ATOMS: atom_id res chain seq x y z
N MET A 1 -29.85 16.86 5.96
CA MET A 1 -30.01 17.92 4.94
C MET A 1 -30.35 17.27 3.61
N ASN A 2 -31.52 17.57 3.03
CA ASN A 2 -31.90 17.04 1.71
C ASN A 2 -31.11 17.77 0.61
N ASN A 3 -29.86 17.40 0.40
CA ASN A 3 -29.11 17.95 -0.71
C ASN A 3 -29.46 17.15 -1.98
N LYS A 4 -29.97 17.82 -3.01
CA LYS A 4 -30.43 17.20 -4.27
C LYS A 4 -29.34 16.38 -5.00
N TYR A 5 -28.08 16.54 -4.63
CA TYR A 5 -26.96 15.84 -5.21
C TYR A 5 -26.56 14.55 -4.43
N TYR A 6 -27.06 14.38 -3.20
CA TYR A 6 -26.80 13.15 -2.45
C TYR A 6 -27.70 12.02 -2.93
N GLY A 7 -27.11 10.86 -3.14
CA GLY A 7 -27.84 9.66 -3.55
C GLY A 7 -28.29 9.61 -5.00
N LYS A 8 -27.93 10.61 -5.84
CA LYS A 8 -28.19 10.59 -7.28
C LYS A 8 -26.94 10.30 -8.06
N LEU A 9 -27.08 9.46 -9.09
CA LEU A 9 -26.04 9.25 -10.08
C LEU A 9 -25.97 10.47 -11.02
N ILE A 10 -24.82 10.70 -11.65
CA ILE A 10 -24.62 11.82 -12.58
C ILE A 10 -25.62 11.77 -13.75
N PHE A 11 -26.01 10.58 -14.19
CA PHE A 11 -27.01 10.36 -15.23
C PHE A 11 -28.41 10.83 -14.84
N GLU A 12 -28.76 10.76 -13.53
CA GLU A 12 -30.04 11.23 -13.01
C GLU A 12 -30.13 12.77 -12.88
N LEU A 13 -28.99 13.44 -13.06
CA LEU A 13 -28.89 14.90 -13.12
C LEU A 13 -28.97 15.42 -14.57
N SER A 14 -28.95 14.51 -15.55
CA SER A 14 -29.02 14.85 -16.98
C SER A 14 -30.30 15.62 -17.31
N SER A 15 -30.17 16.60 -18.17
CA SER A 15 -31.31 17.35 -18.72
C SER A 15 -30.99 17.81 -20.14
N PRO A 16 -31.87 17.54 -21.13
CA PRO A 16 -31.59 17.83 -22.53
C PRO A 16 -31.16 19.28 -22.76
N GLY A 17 -30.09 19.43 -23.56
CA GLY A 17 -29.57 20.75 -23.94
C GLY A 17 -28.61 21.38 -22.92
N ARG A 18 -28.31 20.71 -21.78
CA ARG A 18 -27.29 21.20 -20.84
C ARG A 18 -25.90 20.89 -21.35
N ILE A 19 -25.01 21.89 -21.28
CA ILE A 19 -23.62 21.79 -21.72
C ILE A 19 -22.70 22.13 -20.54
N GLY A 20 -21.75 21.24 -20.24
CA GLY A 20 -20.79 21.42 -19.14
C GLY A 20 -19.49 22.11 -19.54
N TYR A 21 -19.28 22.35 -20.84
CA TYR A 21 -18.08 23.00 -21.36
C TYR A 21 -18.39 23.76 -22.64
N SER A 22 -17.50 24.68 -23.00
CA SER A 22 -17.46 25.26 -24.34
C SER A 22 -16.05 25.20 -24.85
N LEU A 23 -15.83 24.50 -25.95
CA LEU A 23 -14.56 24.47 -26.66
C LEU A 23 -14.65 25.40 -27.86
N PRO A 24 -13.57 26.17 -28.18
CA PRO A 24 -13.53 26.93 -29.42
C PRO A 24 -13.62 25.98 -30.61
N ASP A 25 -14.38 26.36 -31.62
CA ASP A 25 -14.37 25.66 -32.90
C ASP A 25 -12.98 25.77 -33.54
N ASN A 26 -12.34 24.61 -33.76
CA ASN A 26 -11.03 24.54 -34.40
C ASN A 26 -11.10 24.36 -35.91
N GLY A 27 -12.31 24.32 -36.51
CA GLY A 27 -12.54 24.11 -37.93
C GLY A 27 -12.12 22.74 -38.48
N LEU A 28 -11.74 21.78 -37.61
CA LEU A 28 -11.21 20.49 -38.03
C LEU A 28 -12.26 19.37 -38.10
N ALA A 29 -13.49 19.62 -37.61
CA ALA A 29 -14.53 18.60 -37.55
C ALA A 29 -14.89 18.04 -38.91
N ASP A 30 -15.04 18.91 -39.92
CA ASP A 30 -15.36 18.48 -41.28
C ASP A 30 -14.14 17.85 -41.99
N TYR A 31 -12.94 18.35 -41.70
CA TYR A 31 -11.70 17.75 -42.21
C TYR A 31 -11.57 16.31 -41.69
N ALA A 32 -11.69 16.10 -40.37
CA ALA A 32 -11.59 14.78 -39.74
C ALA A 32 -12.63 13.80 -40.31
N LYS A 33 -13.87 14.22 -40.54
CA LYS A 33 -14.90 13.39 -41.16
C LYS A 33 -14.56 12.94 -42.59
N ASN A 34 -13.88 13.79 -43.36
CA ASN A 34 -13.50 13.51 -44.73
C ASN A 34 -12.26 12.62 -44.85
N GLU A 35 -11.39 12.63 -43.88
CA GLU A 35 -10.11 11.87 -43.84
C GLU A 35 -10.23 10.52 -43.15
N LEU A 36 -11.27 10.29 -42.36
CA LEU A 36 -11.48 9.02 -41.65
C LEU A 36 -12.36 8.08 -42.49
N ASP A 37 -12.00 6.78 -42.50
CA ASP A 37 -12.89 5.73 -43.06
C ASP A 37 -14.23 5.75 -42.28
N ASP A 38 -15.33 5.74 -43.01
CA ASP A 38 -16.70 5.67 -42.48
C ASP A 38 -16.88 4.58 -41.39
N LYS A 39 -16.10 3.50 -41.47
CA LYS A 39 -16.12 2.39 -40.50
C LYS A 39 -15.53 2.80 -39.15
N LEU A 40 -14.68 3.82 -39.11
CA LEU A 40 -14.05 4.34 -37.90
C LEU A 40 -14.85 5.46 -37.25
N ILE A 41 -15.84 6.00 -37.96
CA ILE A 41 -16.71 7.08 -37.48
C ILE A 41 -17.87 6.48 -36.71
N ARG A 42 -18.04 6.90 -35.47
CA ARG A 42 -19.23 6.56 -34.69
C ARG A 42 -20.47 7.16 -35.33
N LYS A 43 -21.49 6.33 -35.53
CA LYS A 43 -22.78 6.75 -36.13
C LYS A 43 -23.87 7.03 -35.11
N GLU A 44 -23.67 6.55 -33.87
CA GLU A 44 -24.61 6.73 -32.77
C GLU A 44 -24.12 7.84 -31.83
N ASP A 45 -25.02 8.60 -31.27
CA ASP A 45 -24.71 9.60 -30.28
C ASP A 45 -24.13 8.96 -29.02
N LEU A 46 -23.28 9.72 -28.29
CA LEU A 46 -22.76 9.29 -27.01
C LEU A 46 -23.88 9.26 -25.97
N THR A 47 -23.97 8.16 -25.25
CA THR A 47 -24.93 8.01 -24.13
C THR A 47 -24.40 8.64 -22.84
N LEU A 48 -23.78 9.83 -22.94
CA LEU A 48 -23.29 10.59 -21.80
C LEU A 48 -24.38 11.51 -21.24
N PRO A 49 -24.36 11.81 -19.92
CA PRO A 49 -25.35 12.72 -19.35
C PRO A 49 -25.11 14.18 -19.79
N GLU A 50 -26.18 14.86 -20.13
CA GLU A 50 -26.17 16.29 -20.43
C GLU A 50 -26.30 17.09 -19.13
N VAL A 51 -25.17 17.58 -18.60
CA VAL A 51 -25.09 18.31 -17.33
C VAL A 51 -24.25 19.58 -17.48
N ASP A 52 -24.58 20.59 -16.70
CA ASP A 52 -23.76 21.80 -16.62
C ASP A 52 -22.56 21.64 -15.68
N GLU A 53 -21.49 22.43 -15.89
CA GLU A 53 -20.25 22.39 -15.12
C GLU A 53 -20.50 22.47 -13.60
N LEU A 54 -21.38 23.36 -13.16
CA LEU A 54 -21.66 23.53 -11.75
C LEU A 54 -22.31 22.29 -11.15
N SER A 55 -23.20 21.62 -11.86
CA SER A 55 -23.78 20.33 -11.44
C SER A 55 -22.78 19.24 -11.34
N VAL A 56 -21.82 19.13 -12.29
CA VAL A 56 -20.70 18.17 -12.27
C VAL A 56 -19.83 18.41 -11.03
N VAL A 57 -19.37 19.65 -10.83
CA VAL A 57 -18.51 20.01 -9.68
C VAL A 57 -19.21 19.69 -8.35
N ARG A 58 -20.48 20.08 -8.20
CA ARG A 58 -21.24 19.82 -6.97
C ARG A 58 -21.46 18.33 -6.73
N HIS A 59 -21.75 17.56 -7.78
CA HIS A 59 -21.93 16.11 -7.67
C HIS A 59 -20.67 15.43 -7.12
N TYR A 60 -19.53 15.62 -7.78
CA TYR A 60 -18.30 14.97 -7.36
C TYR A 60 -17.72 15.53 -6.05
N THR A 61 -17.91 16.82 -5.75
CA THR A 61 -17.53 17.37 -4.44
C THR A 61 -18.34 16.74 -3.31
N ASN A 62 -19.65 16.56 -3.50
CA ASN A 62 -20.49 15.90 -2.48
C ASN A 62 -20.12 14.42 -2.32
N MET A 63 -19.81 13.71 -3.41
CA MET A 63 -19.31 12.33 -3.33
C MET A 63 -17.97 12.25 -2.59
N SER A 64 -17.05 13.17 -2.89
CA SER A 64 -15.75 13.26 -2.20
C SER A 64 -15.92 13.46 -0.68
N ASN A 65 -16.88 14.30 -0.27
CA ASN A 65 -17.16 14.55 1.15
C ASN A 65 -17.71 13.31 1.90
N ASN A 66 -18.19 12.30 1.18
CA ASN A 66 -18.64 11.04 1.77
C ASN A 66 -17.49 10.03 1.96
N ASN A 67 -16.30 10.31 1.44
CA ASN A 67 -15.13 9.48 1.61
C ASN A 67 -14.34 9.90 2.85
N PHE A 68 -13.83 8.91 3.57
CA PHE A 68 -12.93 9.14 4.69
C PHE A 68 -11.48 9.13 4.20
N GLY A 69 -10.66 10.03 4.73
CA GLY A 69 -9.23 10.13 4.42
C GLY A 69 -8.41 10.56 5.63
N VAL A 70 -7.11 10.45 5.53
CA VAL A 70 -6.17 10.85 6.60
C VAL A 70 -6.26 12.34 6.99
N ASP A 71 -6.81 13.17 6.10
CA ASP A 71 -7.06 14.58 6.38
C ASP A 71 -8.41 14.82 7.10
N SER A 72 -9.28 13.82 7.13
CA SER A 72 -10.61 13.90 7.77
C SER A 72 -10.58 13.40 9.21
N GLY A 73 -9.67 12.50 9.56
CA GLY A 73 -9.55 11.94 10.89
C GLY A 73 -8.63 10.74 10.96
N PHE A 74 -8.61 10.10 12.12
CA PHE A 74 -7.78 8.94 12.38
C PHE A 74 -8.14 7.75 11.48
N TYR A 75 -7.14 7.17 10.84
CA TYR A 75 -7.26 6.09 9.88
C TYR A 75 -6.51 4.83 10.38
N PRO A 76 -7.08 4.03 11.30
CA PRO A 76 -6.37 2.97 12.04
C PRO A 76 -6.17 1.68 11.26
N LEU A 77 -6.08 1.75 9.93
CA LEU A 77 -6.05 0.58 9.04
C LEU A 77 -4.72 -0.19 9.20
N GLY A 78 -4.76 -1.35 9.83
CA GLY A 78 -3.61 -2.23 9.98
C GLY A 78 -3.08 -2.73 8.65
N SER A 79 -1.78 -3.00 8.59
CA SER A 79 -1.00 -3.40 7.40
C SER A 79 -0.87 -2.33 6.30
N CYS A 80 -1.40 -1.13 6.50
CA CYS A 80 -1.42 -0.08 5.48
C CYS A 80 -0.66 1.21 5.84
N THR A 81 -0.27 1.41 7.08
CA THR A 81 0.47 2.61 7.57
C THR A 81 -0.12 3.90 7.03
N MET A 82 -1.37 4.20 7.40
CA MET A 82 -2.10 5.37 6.92
C MET A 82 -1.69 6.62 7.69
N LYS A 83 -0.54 7.19 7.33
CA LYS A 83 0.00 8.40 7.99
C LYS A 83 -0.41 9.67 7.25
N TYR A 84 -0.33 10.78 7.96
CA TYR A 84 -0.50 12.12 7.41
C TYR A 84 0.46 12.37 6.24
N ASN A 85 -0.06 12.95 5.17
CA ASN A 85 0.73 13.34 3.99
C ASN A 85 1.03 14.84 4.06
N PRO A 86 2.28 15.27 4.33
CA PRO A 86 2.61 16.69 4.47
C PRO A 86 2.27 17.50 3.22
N LYS A 87 1.53 18.61 3.39
CA LYS A 87 1.03 19.42 2.26
C LYS A 87 2.13 20.09 1.47
N ILE A 88 3.27 20.39 2.10
CA ILE A 88 4.45 20.90 1.39
C ILE A 88 4.93 19.95 0.30
N ASN A 89 4.77 18.64 0.49
CA ASN A 89 5.16 17.66 -0.52
C ASN A 89 4.27 17.78 -1.77
N GLU A 90 2.98 18.10 -1.60
CA GLU A 90 2.06 18.37 -2.71
C GLU A 90 2.43 19.67 -3.43
N GLU A 91 2.74 20.74 -2.70
CA GLU A 91 3.13 22.02 -3.27
C GLU A 91 4.39 21.90 -4.12
N ILE A 92 5.39 21.17 -3.66
CA ILE A 92 6.66 20.97 -4.38
C ILE A 92 6.43 20.33 -5.75
N ILE A 93 5.65 19.26 -5.84
CA ILE A 93 5.44 18.55 -7.11
C ILE A 93 4.65 19.36 -8.15
N HIS A 94 3.86 20.34 -7.69
CA HIS A 94 3.08 21.22 -8.58
C HIS A 94 3.85 22.43 -9.09
N THR A 95 5.11 22.62 -8.66
CA THR A 95 5.94 23.69 -9.21
C THR A 95 6.28 23.42 -10.68
N ASP A 96 6.35 24.47 -11.49
CA ASP A 96 6.64 24.37 -12.93
C ASP A 96 7.93 23.61 -13.24
N ASN A 97 8.93 23.72 -12.35
CA ASN A 97 10.22 23.06 -12.51
C ASN A 97 10.15 21.54 -12.47
N PHE A 98 9.07 20.97 -11.94
CA PHE A 98 8.85 19.52 -11.87
C PHE A 98 7.64 19.08 -12.68
N ALA A 99 6.53 19.84 -12.61
CA ALA A 99 5.27 19.46 -13.26
C ALA A 99 5.31 19.52 -14.80
N LYS A 100 6.19 20.35 -15.38
CA LYS A 100 6.28 20.58 -16.83
C LYS A 100 7.44 19.84 -17.50
N LEU A 101 8.04 18.87 -16.83
CA LEU A 101 9.11 18.04 -17.40
C LEU A 101 8.56 16.80 -18.08
N HIS A 102 9.24 16.36 -19.13
CA HIS A 102 8.93 15.11 -19.81
C HIS A 102 10.01 14.06 -19.54
N PRO A 103 9.65 12.79 -19.26
CA PRO A 103 10.61 11.73 -18.91
C PRO A 103 11.67 11.44 -20.00
N LEU A 104 11.35 11.72 -21.26
CA LEU A 104 12.24 11.51 -22.41
C LEU A 104 13.04 12.75 -22.79
N GLN A 105 13.05 13.82 -21.97
CA GLN A 105 13.95 14.93 -22.19
C GLN A 105 15.41 14.48 -22.11
N SER A 106 16.27 15.17 -22.87
CA SER A 106 17.71 14.91 -22.84
C SER A 106 18.26 15.10 -21.41
N ALA A 107 19.11 14.18 -20.97
CA ALA A 107 19.64 14.15 -19.59
C ALA A 107 20.35 15.44 -19.19
N ASP A 108 20.98 16.13 -20.13
CA ASP A 108 21.65 17.44 -19.91
C ASP A 108 20.66 18.56 -19.51
N THR A 109 19.40 18.46 -19.92
CA THR A 109 18.35 19.45 -19.59
C THR A 109 17.64 19.18 -18.28
N VAL A 110 17.83 18.01 -17.68
CA VAL A 110 17.11 17.53 -16.47
C VAL A 110 18.05 17.05 -15.36
N GLN A 111 19.27 17.58 -15.31
CA GLN A 111 20.29 17.18 -14.33
C GLN A 111 19.80 17.27 -12.88
N GLY A 112 19.03 18.32 -12.53
CA GLY A 112 18.46 18.48 -11.18
C GLY A 112 17.46 17.38 -10.81
N VAL A 113 16.67 16.90 -11.78
CA VAL A 113 15.74 15.77 -11.57
C VAL A 113 16.52 14.47 -11.39
N LEU A 114 17.53 14.24 -12.24
CA LEU A 114 18.40 13.05 -12.09
C LEU A 114 19.16 13.06 -10.76
N GLU A 115 19.51 14.25 -10.25
CA GLU A 115 20.13 14.39 -8.93
C GLU A 115 19.17 14.00 -7.80
N ILE A 116 17.88 14.31 -7.91
CA ILE A 116 16.86 13.85 -6.97
C ILE A 116 16.77 12.32 -6.98
N TYR A 117 16.71 11.70 -8.17
CA TYR A 117 16.74 10.24 -8.28
C TYR A 117 17.97 9.64 -7.61
N TYR A 118 19.15 10.14 -7.95
CA TYR A 118 20.41 9.64 -7.39
C TYR A 118 20.46 9.80 -5.87
N ASN A 119 20.12 10.97 -5.36
CA ASN A 119 20.16 11.24 -3.92
C ASN A 119 19.12 10.42 -3.14
N LEU A 120 17.93 10.20 -3.71
CA LEU A 120 16.93 9.32 -3.10
C LEU A 120 17.43 7.87 -3.06
N GLN A 121 18.06 7.35 -4.13
CA GLN A 121 18.69 6.03 -4.14
C GLN A 121 19.74 5.91 -3.02
N GLN A 122 20.62 6.91 -2.87
CA GLN A 122 21.65 6.92 -1.81
C GLN A 122 21.01 6.97 -0.40
N ALA A 123 19.98 7.81 -0.22
CA ALA A 123 19.28 7.92 1.06
C ALA A 123 18.61 6.59 1.46
N LEU A 124 17.92 5.93 0.52
CA LEU A 124 17.30 4.63 0.79
C LEU A 124 18.33 3.54 1.04
N SER A 125 19.45 3.56 0.31
CA SER A 125 20.57 2.63 0.54
C SER A 125 21.12 2.76 1.96
N GLU A 126 21.37 3.97 2.44
CA GLU A 126 21.84 4.21 3.80
C GLU A 126 20.79 3.83 4.84
N ILE A 127 19.53 4.22 4.66
CA ILE A 127 18.43 3.94 5.60
C ILE A 127 18.24 2.43 5.78
N CYS A 128 18.38 1.64 4.71
CA CYS A 128 18.09 0.21 4.69
C CYS A 128 19.32 -0.68 4.81
N GLY A 129 20.55 -0.14 4.71
CA GLY A 129 21.78 -0.92 4.70
C GLY A 129 21.97 -1.74 3.42
N MET A 130 21.39 -1.30 2.30
CA MET A 130 21.54 -1.94 1.00
C MET A 130 22.58 -1.23 0.15
N LYS A 131 23.13 -1.94 -0.84
CA LYS A 131 24.16 -1.41 -1.73
C LYS A 131 23.61 -0.42 -2.74
N GLU A 132 22.50 -0.77 -3.39
CA GLU A 132 21.90 0.04 -4.45
C GLU A 132 20.39 -0.17 -4.48
N PHE A 133 19.65 0.87 -4.87
CA PHE A 133 18.20 0.85 -5.07
C PHE A 133 17.83 1.17 -6.51
N THR A 134 16.81 0.48 -7.05
CA THR A 134 16.01 0.96 -8.18
C THR A 134 14.76 1.65 -7.68
N LEU A 135 14.33 2.70 -8.37
CA LEU A 135 13.12 3.46 -8.06
C LEU A 135 11.98 3.18 -9.05
N ASN A 136 12.20 2.23 -9.98
CA ASN A 136 11.32 2.00 -11.12
C ASN A 136 9.97 1.35 -10.78
N PRO A 137 9.82 0.47 -9.76
CA PRO A 137 8.53 -0.15 -9.48
C PRO A 137 7.47 0.86 -9.00
N PHE A 138 6.24 0.74 -9.52
CA PHE A 138 5.13 1.67 -9.24
C PHE A 138 4.36 1.38 -7.95
N ALA A 139 4.58 0.24 -7.33
CA ALA A 139 3.85 -0.17 -6.13
C ALA A 139 4.64 -1.21 -5.33
N GLY A 140 4.18 -1.52 -4.09
CA GLY A 140 4.78 -2.58 -3.28
C GLY A 140 4.74 -3.94 -3.95
N ALA A 141 3.57 -4.38 -4.43
CA ALA A 141 3.43 -5.65 -5.16
C ALA A 141 4.30 -5.71 -6.43
N HIS A 142 4.51 -4.58 -7.12
CA HIS A 142 5.43 -4.48 -8.24
C HIS A 142 6.90 -4.58 -7.77
N GLY A 143 7.21 -4.04 -6.58
CA GLY A 143 8.51 -4.24 -5.92
C GLY A 143 8.74 -5.70 -5.52
N GLU A 144 7.71 -6.39 -4.98
CA GLU A 144 7.76 -7.82 -4.68
C GLU A 144 8.13 -8.63 -5.93
N LEU A 145 7.37 -8.44 -7.01
CA LEU A 145 7.62 -9.12 -8.29
C LEU A 145 9.04 -8.85 -8.79
N THR A 146 9.46 -7.58 -8.79
CA THR A 146 10.79 -7.16 -9.25
C THR A 146 11.91 -7.84 -8.46
N GLY A 147 11.82 -7.85 -7.13
CA GLY A 147 12.84 -8.46 -6.29
C GLY A 147 12.90 -9.99 -6.43
N LEU A 148 11.76 -10.65 -6.62
CA LEU A 148 11.73 -12.08 -6.91
C LEU A 148 12.28 -12.41 -8.31
N MET A 149 12.05 -11.55 -9.31
CA MET A 149 12.72 -11.66 -10.61
C MET A 149 14.24 -11.55 -10.47
N ILE A 150 14.75 -10.64 -9.64
CA ILE A 150 16.19 -10.51 -9.36
C ILE A 150 16.73 -11.81 -8.75
N ILE A 151 16.06 -12.38 -7.75
CA ILE A 151 16.45 -13.66 -7.12
C ILE A 151 16.50 -14.79 -8.17
N ARG A 152 15.46 -14.90 -8.98
CA ARG A 152 15.39 -15.91 -10.05
C ARG A 152 16.53 -15.74 -11.05
N ASP A 153 16.75 -14.55 -11.55
CA ASP A 153 17.75 -14.26 -12.58
C ASP A 153 19.17 -14.40 -12.03
N TYR A 154 19.41 -14.09 -10.76
CA TYR A 154 20.68 -14.38 -10.08
C TYR A 154 21.02 -15.89 -10.15
N HIS A 155 20.05 -16.76 -9.86
CA HIS A 155 20.27 -18.22 -9.96
C HIS A 155 20.43 -18.67 -11.42
N PHE A 156 19.64 -18.14 -12.34
CA PHE A 156 19.74 -18.49 -13.76
C PHE A 156 21.07 -18.10 -14.38
N ASN A 157 21.60 -16.92 -14.05
CA ASN A 157 22.90 -16.46 -14.54
C ASN A 157 24.07 -17.32 -14.05
N ARG A 158 23.90 -18.05 -12.94
CA ARG A 158 24.88 -19.02 -12.42
C ARG A 158 24.64 -20.44 -12.94
N ASN A 159 23.68 -20.61 -13.86
CA ASN A 159 23.23 -21.91 -14.37
C ASN A 159 22.71 -22.87 -13.28
N ASP A 160 22.15 -22.31 -12.17
CA ASP A 160 21.56 -23.06 -11.05
C ASP A 160 20.03 -23.15 -11.20
N LEU A 161 19.59 -23.82 -12.27
CA LEU A 161 18.20 -23.87 -12.71
C LEU A 161 17.27 -24.71 -11.81
N LYS A 162 17.83 -25.45 -10.86
CA LYS A 162 17.07 -26.25 -9.89
C LYS A 162 16.44 -25.41 -8.79
N ARG A 163 16.95 -24.20 -8.52
CA ARG A 163 16.47 -23.32 -7.46
C ARG A 163 15.18 -22.63 -7.87
N LYS A 164 14.07 -23.25 -7.49
CA LYS A 164 12.70 -22.78 -7.84
C LYS A 164 11.81 -22.58 -6.63
N LYS A 165 12.21 -23.04 -5.43
CA LYS A 165 11.42 -22.89 -4.22
C LYS A 165 11.67 -21.55 -3.55
N ILE A 166 10.59 -20.87 -3.18
CA ILE A 166 10.61 -19.70 -2.29
C ILE A 166 9.87 -20.06 -1.02
N ILE A 167 10.53 -19.94 0.12
CA ILE A 167 9.91 -20.20 1.43
C ILE A 167 9.23 -18.95 1.91
N ILE A 168 7.97 -19.07 2.37
CA ILE A 168 7.15 -17.94 2.83
C ILE A 168 6.48 -18.33 4.15
N PRO A 169 6.51 -17.48 5.21
CA PRO A 169 5.79 -17.75 6.45
C PRO A 169 4.26 -17.78 6.26
N ASP A 170 3.57 -18.62 7.04
CA ASP A 170 2.10 -18.72 7.03
C ASP A 170 1.38 -17.44 7.50
N SER A 171 2.11 -16.54 8.16
CA SER A 171 1.65 -15.19 8.54
C SER A 171 1.86 -14.13 7.45
N ALA A 172 2.41 -14.49 6.27
CA ALA A 172 2.72 -13.55 5.22
C ALA A 172 1.45 -12.95 4.56
N HIS A 173 1.60 -11.77 3.97
CA HIS A 173 0.55 -11.17 3.17
C HIS A 173 0.29 -12.01 1.90
N GLY A 174 -0.97 -12.08 1.48
CA GLY A 174 -1.38 -12.90 0.32
C GLY A 174 -0.74 -12.52 -1.02
N THR A 175 -0.18 -11.30 -1.15
CA THR A 175 0.56 -10.88 -2.34
C THR A 175 1.92 -11.57 -2.50
N ASN A 176 2.56 -11.99 -1.39
CA ASN A 176 3.87 -12.63 -1.45
C ASN A 176 3.84 -13.97 -2.23
N PRO A 177 2.94 -14.94 -1.90
CA PRO A 177 2.83 -16.15 -2.71
C PRO A 177 2.38 -15.88 -4.15
N ALA A 178 1.51 -14.88 -4.38
CA ALA A 178 1.07 -14.51 -5.72
C ALA A 178 2.24 -13.98 -6.57
N SER A 179 3.08 -13.11 -6.03
CA SER A 179 4.26 -12.58 -6.70
C SER A 179 5.27 -13.69 -7.02
N ALA A 180 5.48 -14.64 -6.10
CA ALA A 180 6.35 -15.80 -6.33
C ALA A 180 5.83 -16.69 -7.48
N ALA A 181 4.53 -16.97 -7.50
CA ALA A 181 3.90 -17.74 -8.57
C ALA A 181 4.02 -17.04 -9.95
N CYS A 182 3.85 -15.71 -10.00
CA CYS A 182 4.06 -14.92 -11.22
C CYS A 182 5.49 -14.99 -11.73
N CYS A 183 6.48 -15.15 -10.85
CA CYS A 183 7.87 -15.39 -11.23
C CYS A 183 8.17 -16.83 -11.65
N GLY A 184 7.19 -17.75 -11.61
CA GLY A 184 7.38 -19.16 -11.87
C GLY A 184 8.15 -19.88 -10.77
N LEU A 185 8.11 -19.35 -9.54
CA LEU A 185 8.70 -19.97 -8.35
C LEU A 185 7.63 -20.80 -7.61
N GLU A 186 8.05 -21.90 -7.03
CA GLU A 186 7.22 -22.78 -6.21
C GLU A 186 7.19 -22.25 -4.77
N VAL A 187 5.98 -21.96 -4.27
CA VAL A 187 5.79 -21.47 -2.90
C VAL A 187 5.79 -22.64 -1.92
N VAL A 188 6.61 -22.56 -0.88
CA VAL A 188 6.65 -23.49 0.24
C VAL A 188 6.40 -22.73 1.54
N GLU A 189 5.34 -23.09 2.25
CA GLU A 189 4.96 -22.43 3.48
C GLU A 189 5.74 -22.97 4.67
N VAL A 190 6.33 -22.08 5.49
CA VAL A 190 6.89 -22.42 6.81
C VAL A 190 5.88 -22.03 7.91
N LYS A 191 5.68 -22.93 8.87
CA LYS A 191 4.75 -22.73 9.98
C LYS A 191 5.31 -21.80 11.05
N SER A 192 4.40 -21.05 11.67
CA SER A 192 4.69 -20.26 12.86
C SER A 192 4.54 -21.09 14.14
N LYS A 193 5.31 -20.71 15.17
CA LYS A 193 5.10 -21.14 16.56
C LYS A 193 3.83 -20.51 17.15
N GLU A 194 3.40 -21.01 18.33
CA GLU A 194 2.25 -20.46 19.06
C GLU A 194 2.40 -18.95 19.38
N ASP A 195 3.63 -18.46 19.48
CA ASP A 195 3.92 -17.04 19.72
C ASP A 195 3.84 -16.18 18.46
N GLY A 196 3.53 -16.76 17.30
CA GLY A 196 3.35 -16.08 16.02
C GLY A 196 4.65 -15.80 15.24
N ARG A 197 5.80 -16.35 15.68
CA ARG A 197 7.09 -16.26 14.98
C ARG A 197 7.40 -17.54 14.22
N ILE A 198 8.37 -17.49 13.32
CA ILE A 198 8.75 -18.63 12.49
C ILE A 198 9.25 -19.78 13.35
N ASP A 199 8.78 -21.00 13.07
CA ASP A 199 9.36 -22.21 13.64
C ASP A 199 10.63 -22.58 12.88
N VAL A 200 11.79 -22.32 13.50
CA VAL A 200 13.11 -22.58 12.92
C VAL A 200 13.34 -24.09 12.69
N GLU A 201 12.74 -24.95 13.50
CA GLU A 201 12.89 -26.41 13.31
C GLU A 201 12.07 -26.91 12.11
N GLU A 202 10.89 -26.32 11.87
CA GLU A 202 10.14 -26.56 10.63
C GLU A 202 10.88 -25.98 9.41
N LEU A 203 11.46 -24.77 9.53
CA LEU A 203 12.27 -24.19 8.47
C LEU A 203 13.41 -25.13 8.03
N LYS A 204 14.15 -25.69 8.97
CA LYS A 204 15.26 -26.63 8.68
C LYS A 204 14.85 -27.82 7.80
N LYS A 205 13.59 -28.29 7.94
CA LYS A 205 13.08 -29.42 7.14
C LYS A 205 12.82 -29.05 5.68
N LEU A 206 12.65 -27.77 5.39
CA LEU A 206 12.32 -27.25 4.06
C LEU A 206 13.58 -26.88 3.24
N LEU A 207 14.74 -26.82 3.90
CA LEU A 207 15.99 -26.42 3.27
C LEU A 207 16.52 -27.49 2.32
N GLY A 208 16.96 -27.07 1.16
CA GLY A 208 17.54 -27.94 0.12
C GLY A 208 18.30 -27.14 -0.93
N ASP A 209 18.90 -27.84 -1.86
CA ASP A 209 19.64 -27.25 -2.98
C ASP A 209 18.72 -26.72 -4.10
N ASP A 210 17.42 -26.87 -3.92
CA ASP A 210 16.34 -26.36 -4.79
C ASP A 210 15.69 -25.08 -4.24
N VAL A 211 16.10 -24.61 -3.05
CA VAL A 211 15.61 -23.34 -2.46
C VAL A 211 16.28 -22.17 -3.15
N ALA A 212 15.46 -21.31 -3.81
CA ALA A 212 15.89 -20.05 -4.39
C ALA A 212 16.06 -18.95 -3.33
N GLY A 213 15.20 -18.96 -2.31
CA GLY A 213 15.26 -18.01 -1.21
C GLY A 213 14.10 -18.12 -0.25
N MET A 214 14.06 -17.17 0.68
CA MET A 214 12.96 -16.98 1.62
C MET A 214 12.50 -15.55 1.58
N MET A 215 11.18 -15.34 1.48
CA MET A 215 10.55 -14.01 1.51
C MET A 215 9.74 -13.85 2.79
N MET A 216 10.01 -12.78 3.54
CA MET A 216 9.30 -12.50 4.78
C MET A 216 9.18 -11.01 5.06
N THR A 217 8.20 -10.66 5.86
CA THR A 217 7.99 -9.32 6.45
C THR A 217 8.55 -9.32 7.88
N ASN A 218 9.32 -8.31 8.25
CA ASN A 218 9.81 -8.16 9.63
C ASN A 218 9.79 -6.69 10.08
N PRO A 219 8.91 -6.30 11.04
CA PRO A 219 7.95 -7.14 11.79
C PRO A 219 6.89 -7.77 10.88
N ASN A 220 6.38 -8.93 11.30
CA ASN A 220 5.35 -9.64 10.55
C ASN A 220 3.97 -8.97 10.67
N THR A 221 2.94 -9.52 9.99
CA THR A 221 1.57 -8.99 9.99
C THR A 221 0.84 -9.06 11.34
N LEU A 222 1.42 -9.70 12.34
CA LEU A 222 0.95 -9.68 13.74
C LEU A 222 1.61 -8.56 14.55
N GLY A 223 2.43 -7.74 13.91
CA GLY A 223 3.24 -6.70 14.57
C GLY A 223 4.43 -7.24 15.36
N LEU A 224 4.85 -8.48 15.13
CA LEU A 224 5.93 -9.14 15.89
C LEU A 224 7.25 -9.08 15.15
N PHE A 225 8.30 -8.68 15.86
CA PHE A 225 9.66 -8.73 15.33
C PHE A 225 10.22 -10.15 15.45
N GLU A 226 10.79 -10.66 14.36
CA GLU A 226 11.46 -11.95 14.33
C GLU A 226 12.87 -11.83 14.89
N TYR A 227 13.08 -12.34 16.11
CA TYR A 227 14.37 -12.26 16.77
C TYR A 227 15.37 -13.32 16.29
N ASP A 228 14.87 -14.42 15.70
CA ASP A 228 15.71 -15.50 15.16
C ASP A 228 16.24 -15.17 13.76
N ILE A 229 16.05 -13.92 13.27
CA ILE A 229 16.45 -13.51 11.91
C ILE A 229 17.91 -13.79 11.57
N PRO A 230 18.90 -13.64 12.47
CA PRO A 230 20.26 -14.02 12.16
C PRO A 230 20.40 -15.51 11.86
N VAL A 231 19.73 -16.36 12.64
CA VAL A 231 19.76 -17.83 12.45
C VAL A 231 19.05 -18.21 11.14
N ILE A 232 17.90 -17.61 10.87
CA ILE A 232 17.12 -17.84 9.65
C ILE A 232 17.93 -17.45 8.42
N SER A 233 18.55 -16.27 8.43
CA SER A 233 19.38 -15.78 7.34
C SER A 233 20.58 -16.71 7.08
N ASP A 234 21.30 -17.10 8.14
CA ASP A 234 22.41 -18.04 8.03
C ASP A 234 22.00 -19.39 7.40
N LEU A 235 20.86 -19.94 7.82
CA LEU A 235 20.33 -21.19 7.29
C LEU A 235 19.99 -21.09 5.78
N ILE A 236 19.35 -20.01 5.37
CA ILE A 236 19.00 -19.77 3.96
C ILE A 236 20.27 -19.58 3.12
N HIS A 237 21.24 -18.81 3.60
CA HIS A 237 22.52 -18.61 2.90
C HIS A 237 23.33 -19.91 2.81
N GLN A 238 23.38 -20.73 3.86
CA GLN A 238 24.07 -22.01 3.86
C GLN A 238 23.49 -22.99 2.83
N CYS A 239 22.17 -22.97 2.60
CA CYS A 239 21.59 -23.78 1.52
C CYS A 239 21.76 -23.15 0.14
N GLY A 240 22.32 -21.92 0.04
CA GLY A 240 22.59 -21.18 -1.19
C GLY A 240 21.40 -20.36 -1.72
N GLY A 241 20.37 -20.18 -0.90
CA GLY A 241 19.23 -19.27 -1.16
C GLY A 241 19.56 -17.82 -0.84
N LEU A 242 18.63 -16.91 -1.17
CA LEU A 242 18.69 -15.48 -0.86
C LEU A 242 17.54 -15.07 0.07
N MET A 243 17.80 -14.09 0.94
CA MET A 243 16.81 -13.51 1.83
C MET A 243 16.12 -12.29 1.20
N TYR A 244 14.79 -12.30 1.17
CA TYR A 244 13.97 -11.20 0.70
C TYR A 244 13.22 -10.56 1.87
N TYR A 245 13.39 -9.24 2.05
CA TYR A 245 12.66 -8.44 3.01
C TYR A 245 11.46 -7.75 2.35
N ASP A 246 10.25 -8.12 2.75
CA ASP A 246 9.05 -7.33 2.43
C ASP A 246 9.01 -6.10 3.33
N GLY A 247 9.22 -4.93 2.74
CA GLY A 247 9.30 -3.65 3.45
C GLY A 247 7.95 -2.97 3.66
N ALA A 248 6.83 -3.67 3.48
CA ALA A 248 5.51 -3.11 3.76
C ALA A 248 5.38 -2.62 5.22
N ASN A 249 6.00 -3.33 6.16
CA ASN A 249 6.01 -3.01 7.59
C ASN A 249 7.30 -2.32 8.06
N PHE A 250 7.95 -1.53 7.19
CA PHE A 250 9.21 -0.87 7.54
C PHE A 250 9.06 0.30 8.53
N ASN A 251 7.86 0.81 8.76
CA ASN A 251 7.62 1.99 9.61
C ASN A 251 8.26 1.90 11.01
N PRO A 252 8.10 0.81 11.79
CA PRO A 252 8.73 0.67 13.11
C PRO A 252 10.25 0.48 13.06
N MET A 253 10.79 0.16 11.88
CA MET A 253 12.22 -0.07 11.67
C MET A 253 12.97 1.19 11.28
N LEU A 254 12.26 2.22 10.79
CA LEU A 254 12.87 3.46 10.29
C LEU A 254 13.70 4.14 11.38
N GLY A 255 15.00 4.24 11.12
CA GLY A 255 15.97 4.81 12.04
C GLY A 255 16.35 3.93 13.26
N VAL A 256 15.82 2.69 13.35
CA VAL A 256 16.06 1.73 14.44
C VAL A 256 16.90 0.55 13.97
N GLY A 257 16.61 0.01 12.81
CA GLY A 257 17.33 -1.13 12.26
C GLY A 257 17.33 -1.14 10.73
N ARG A 258 18.38 -1.72 10.15
CA ARG A 258 18.56 -1.78 8.70
C ARG A 258 18.46 -3.24 8.23
N PRO A 259 17.54 -3.58 7.32
CA PRO A 259 17.38 -4.94 6.82
C PRO A 259 18.66 -5.56 6.23
N GLY A 260 19.47 -4.76 5.52
CA GLY A 260 20.76 -5.23 4.99
C GLY A 260 21.71 -5.75 6.07
N ASP A 261 21.75 -5.10 7.25
CA ASP A 261 22.59 -5.53 8.37
C ASP A 261 22.05 -6.79 9.06
N MET A 262 20.79 -7.17 8.80
CA MET A 262 20.16 -8.39 9.33
C MET A 262 20.33 -9.60 8.40
N GLY A 263 21.03 -9.44 7.27
CA GLY A 263 21.31 -10.51 6.32
C GLY A 263 20.29 -10.63 5.18
N PHE A 264 19.45 -9.62 4.95
CA PHE A 264 18.60 -9.58 3.76
C PHE A 264 19.40 -9.17 2.52
N ASP A 265 19.15 -9.88 1.42
CA ASP A 265 19.86 -9.70 0.14
C ASP A 265 19.11 -8.80 -0.82
N VAL A 266 17.78 -8.89 -0.81
CA VAL A 266 16.85 -8.13 -1.63
C VAL A 266 15.73 -7.59 -0.75
N MET A 267 15.26 -6.40 -1.03
CA MET A 267 14.09 -5.82 -0.34
C MET A 267 13.30 -4.91 -1.23
N HIS A 268 12.04 -4.69 -0.89
CA HIS A 268 11.30 -3.56 -1.41
C HIS A 268 10.80 -2.64 -0.28
N LEU A 269 10.42 -1.44 -0.63
CA LEU A 269 9.74 -0.47 0.24
C LEU A 269 8.41 -0.04 -0.37
N ASN A 270 7.49 0.37 0.49
CA ASN A 270 6.26 1.05 0.09
C ASN A 270 6.38 2.52 0.48
N LEU A 271 6.69 3.41 -0.47
CA LEU A 271 6.85 4.84 -0.16
C LEU A 271 5.55 5.47 0.35
N HIS A 272 4.42 4.95 -0.11
CA HIS A 272 3.07 5.35 0.33
C HIS A 272 2.69 4.83 1.73
N LYS A 273 3.59 4.14 2.42
CA LYS A 273 3.49 3.76 3.83
C LYS A 273 4.51 4.52 4.67
N THR A 274 5.71 4.00 4.83
CA THR A 274 6.76 4.56 5.69
C THR A 274 7.18 5.99 5.34
N PHE A 275 7.19 6.35 4.05
CA PHE A 275 7.66 7.67 3.60
C PHE A 275 6.53 8.67 3.31
N SER A 276 5.33 8.41 3.83
CA SER A 276 4.23 9.39 3.93
C SER A 276 3.76 9.98 2.59
N THR A 277 3.86 9.23 1.50
CA THR A 277 3.23 9.60 0.24
C THR A 277 1.79 9.09 0.18
N PRO A 278 0.88 9.70 -0.62
CA PRO A 278 -0.52 9.30 -0.65
C PRO A 278 -0.74 7.85 -1.08
N HIS A 279 -1.69 7.16 -0.44
CA HIS A 279 -2.22 5.87 -0.91
C HIS A 279 -3.13 6.02 -2.13
N GLY A 280 -3.92 7.10 -2.18
CA GLY A 280 -4.78 7.44 -3.30
C GLY A 280 -5.87 6.42 -3.61
N GLY A 281 -6.31 5.63 -2.63
CA GLY A 281 -7.32 4.58 -2.84
C GLY A 281 -6.88 3.47 -3.82
N GLY A 282 -5.59 3.15 -3.83
CA GLY A 282 -5.00 2.20 -4.78
C GLY A 282 -4.40 2.88 -6.03
N GLY A 283 -4.22 4.20 -5.97
CA GLY A 283 -3.67 5.03 -7.05
C GLY A 283 -2.14 5.20 -6.98
N PRO A 284 -1.64 6.42 -6.73
CA PRO A 284 -0.22 6.72 -6.84
C PRO A 284 0.59 5.98 -5.78
N GLY A 285 1.60 5.26 -6.21
CA GLY A 285 2.50 4.53 -5.34
C GLY A 285 3.92 4.48 -5.90
N ALA A 286 4.85 3.94 -5.12
CA ALA A 286 6.17 3.53 -5.56
C ALA A 286 6.68 2.42 -4.65
N GLY A 287 7.38 1.47 -5.24
CA GLY A 287 7.92 0.29 -4.56
C GLY A 287 9.42 0.10 -4.83
N PRO A 288 10.30 1.04 -4.42
CA PRO A 288 11.73 0.90 -4.61
C PRO A 288 12.25 -0.46 -4.16
N VAL A 289 13.16 -1.04 -4.94
CA VAL A 289 13.81 -2.32 -4.63
C VAL A 289 15.28 -2.09 -4.37
N GLY A 290 15.74 -2.53 -3.19
CA GLY A 290 17.14 -2.50 -2.78
C GLY A 290 17.79 -3.86 -2.85
N VAL A 291 19.07 -3.89 -3.16
CA VAL A 291 19.87 -5.12 -3.23
C VAL A 291 21.18 -4.97 -2.49
N ARG A 292 21.71 -6.09 -1.96
CA ARG A 292 23.05 -6.15 -1.37
C ARG A 292 24.12 -6.10 -2.46
N GLU A 293 25.39 -5.98 -2.02
CA GLU A 293 26.57 -6.07 -2.87
C GLU A 293 26.60 -7.39 -3.66
N GLY A 294 26.89 -7.30 -4.96
CA GLY A 294 26.93 -8.41 -5.90
C GLY A 294 25.62 -8.73 -6.61
N LEU A 295 24.54 -8.00 -6.31
CA LEU A 295 23.25 -8.10 -7.00
C LEU A 295 22.89 -6.85 -7.83
N GLU A 296 23.73 -5.82 -7.83
CA GLU A 296 23.46 -4.52 -8.47
C GLU A 296 23.25 -4.64 -9.99
N ASP A 297 23.98 -5.57 -10.62
CA ASP A 297 23.89 -5.80 -12.05
C ASP A 297 22.51 -6.30 -12.50
N PHE A 298 21.74 -6.93 -11.60
CA PHE A 298 20.41 -7.48 -11.86
C PHE A 298 19.29 -6.45 -11.70
N LEU A 299 19.56 -5.28 -11.11
CA LEU A 299 18.54 -4.24 -10.98
C LEU A 299 17.98 -3.85 -12.35
N PRO A 300 16.66 -3.57 -12.45
CA PRO A 300 16.02 -3.29 -13.73
C PRO A 300 16.55 -2.01 -14.41
N ASN A 301 16.45 -2.01 -15.71
CA ASN A 301 16.69 -0.85 -16.57
C ASN A 301 15.50 0.10 -16.59
N PRO A 302 15.72 1.42 -16.82
CA PRO A 302 17.00 2.12 -16.80
C PRO A 302 17.47 2.46 -15.38
N LYS A 303 18.76 2.79 -15.23
CA LYS A 303 19.38 3.26 -13.98
C LYS A 303 19.89 4.69 -14.10
N VAL A 304 19.83 5.45 -13.00
CA VAL A 304 20.49 6.76 -12.90
C VAL A 304 21.83 6.58 -12.20
N VAL A 305 22.90 6.99 -12.86
CA VAL A 305 24.27 6.89 -12.35
C VAL A 305 25.00 8.22 -12.43
N ARG A 306 25.91 8.45 -11.49
CA ARG A 306 26.82 9.59 -11.49
C ARG A 306 28.16 9.18 -12.11
N THR A 307 28.60 9.89 -13.15
CA THR A 307 29.90 9.63 -13.80
C THR A 307 31.05 10.22 -12.99
N GLU A 308 32.28 9.83 -13.34
CA GLU A 308 33.52 10.39 -12.75
C GLU A 308 33.61 11.92 -12.96
N GLU A 309 33.03 12.45 -14.04
CA GLU A 309 32.95 13.87 -14.35
C GLU A 309 31.84 14.59 -13.55
N ASN A 310 31.21 13.92 -12.59
CA ASN A 310 30.11 14.43 -11.77
C ASN A 310 28.85 14.81 -12.58
N VAL A 311 28.61 14.16 -13.71
CA VAL A 311 27.43 14.29 -14.55
C VAL A 311 26.50 13.10 -14.33
N LEU A 312 25.21 13.33 -14.26
CA LEU A 312 24.22 12.26 -14.10
C LEU A 312 23.74 11.77 -15.47
N LYS A 313 23.70 10.47 -15.63
CA LYS A 313 23.27 9.79 -16.86
C LYS A 313 22.26 8.70 -16.58
N VAL A 314 21.42 8.45 -17.57
CA VAL A 314 20.54 7.28 -17.62
C VAL A 314 21.26 6.20 -18.42
N VAL A 315 21.46 5.04 -17.82
CA VAL A 315 22.21 3.93 -18.40
C VAL A 315 21.40 2.63 -18.41
N TYR A 316 21.80 1.70 -19.28
CA TYR A 316 21.18 0.37 -19.43
C TYR A 316 22.25 -0.70 -19.20
N GLY A 317 22.05 -1.54 -18.18
CA GLY A 317 22.93 -2.66 -17.85
C GLY A 317 22.59 -3.93 -18.68
N GLU A 318 23.60 -4.68 -19.07
CA GLU A 318 23.42 -5.90 -19.89
C GLU A 318 22.85 -7.07 -19.11
N LYS A 319 23.16 -7.16 -17.81
CA LYS A 319 22.68 -8.25 -16.91
C LYS A 319 21.39 -7.92 -16.18
N ALA A 320 20.84 -6.71 -16.41
CA ALA A 320 19.59 -6.30 -15.80
C ALA A 320 18.46 -7.25 -16.17
N ILE A 321 17.51 -7.44 -15.25
CA ILE A 321 16.27 -8.24 -15.50
C ILE A 321 15.38 -7.67 -16.61
N GLY A 322 15.79 -6.61 -17.28
CA GLY A 322 15.03 -5.89 -18.28
C GLY A 322 14.37 -4.63 -17.71
N SER A 323 13.46 -4.04 -18.47
CA SER A 323 12.63 -2.92 -18.00
C SER A 323 11.32 -3.45 -17.42
N ILE A 324 10.97 -3.01 -16.23
CA ILE A 324 9.78 -3.47 -15.48
C ILE A 324 8.66 -2.43 -15.47
N SER A 325 8.97 -1.21 -15.86
CA SER A 325 8.06 -0.07 -15.93
C SER A 325 8.48 0.87 -17.04
N GLU A 326 7.61 1.78 -17.43
CA GLU A 326 7.96 2.87 -18.32
C GLU A 326 8.80 3.92 -17.57
N PHE A 327 9.73 4.53 -18.28
CA PHE A 327 10.61 5.60 -17.80
C PHE A 327 11.43 5.19 -16.55
N LEU A 328 11.44 6.07 -15.54
CA LEU A 328 12.18 5.92 -14.28
C LEU A 328 11.24 5.78 -13.07
N GLY A 329 10.06 5.18 -13.26
CA GLY A 329 9.06 5.03 -12.21
C GLY A 329 8.19 6.27 -12.01
N ASN A 330 7.56 6.39 -10.84
CA ASN A 330 6.56 7.43 -10.54
C ASN A 330 7.23 8.66 -9.90
N PHE A 331 7.74 9.56 -10.73
CA PHE A 331 8.56 10.71 -10.28
C PHE A 331 7.90 11.54 -9.18
N SER A 332 6.62 11.88 -9.31
CA SER A 332 5.95 12.73 -8.32
C SER A 332 5.89 12.09 -6.94
N VAL A 333 5.70 10.77 -6.86
CA VAL A 333 5.73 10.03 -5.59
C VAL A 333 7.14 9.94 -5.02
N LEU A 334 8.14 9.71 -5.88
CA LEU A 334 9.56 9.69 -5.49
C LEU A 334 9.99 11.05 -4.93
N LEU A 335 9.59 12.13 -5.59
CA LEU A 335 9.88 13.49 -5.13
C LEU A 335 9.23 13.81 -3.78
N LYS A 336 7.96 13.39 -3.56
CA LYS A 336 7.29 13.52 -2.26
C LYS A 336 8.04 12.77 -1.15
N ALA A 337 8.45 11.53 -1.41
CA ALA A 337 9.22 10.74 -0.45
C ALA A 337 10.58 11.37 -0.14
N TYR A 338 11.25 11.91 -1.17
CA TYR A 338 12.51 12.62 -0.98
C TYR A 338 12.34 13.89 -0.15
N ALA A 339 11.29 14.67 -0.45
CA ALA A 339 10.93 15.86 0.34
C ALA A 339 10.61 15.50 1.81
N TYR A 340 9.90 14.38 2.05
CA TYR A 340 9.66 13.86 3.40
C TYR A 340 10.97 13.55 4.14
N ILE A 341 11.89 12.83 3.50
CA ILE A 341 13.21 12.50 4.10
C ILE A 341 13.97 13.76 4.47
N LEU A 342 14.01 14.76 3.56
CA LEU A 342 14.71 16.03 3.81
C LEU A 342 14.06 16.85 4.92
N THR A 343 12.73 16.93 4.95
CA THR A 343 11.96 17.67 5.96
C THR A 343 12.13 17.06 7.34
N MET A 344 12.05 15.74 7.44
CA MET A 344 12.25 15.03 8.71
C MET A 344 13.70 15.12 9.18
N GLY A 345 14.65 15.03 8.25
CA GLY A 345 16.07 15.03 8.56
C GLY A 345 16.49 13.87 9.46
N LYS A 346 17.78 13.81 9.76
CA LYS A 346 18.39 12.71 10.51
C LYS A 346 17.79 12.51 11.92
N GLU A 347 17.41 13.60 12.58
CA GLU A 347 16.97 13.55 13.98
C GLU A 347 15.53 13.06 14.10
N HIS A 348 14.61 13.56 13.27
CA HIS A 348 13.21 13.18 13.37
C HIS A 348 12.92 11.82 12.74
N LEU A 349 13.63 11.41 11.67
CA LEU A 349 13.50 10.07 11.12
C LEU A 349 13.73 8.97 12.15
N LYS A 350 14.65 9.18 13.11
CA LYS A 350 14.90 8.23 14.20
C LYS A 350 13.75 8.08 15.18
N GLN A 351 12.83 9.03 15.22
CA GLN A 351 11.71 9.05 16.17
C GLN A 351 10.48 8.32 15.60
N VAL A 352 10.39 8.17 14.29
CA VAL A 352 9.24 7.55 13.60
C VAL A 352 8.97 6.15 14.14
N GLY A 353 9.95 5.26 14.08
CA GLY A 353 9.81 3.90 14.57
C GLY A 353 9.39 3.80 16.03
N PRO A 354 10.14 4.40 16.97
CA PRO A 354 9.78 4.38 18.39
C PRO A 354 8.40 4.95 18.72
N LEU A 355 8.01 6.06 18.08
CA LEU A 355 6.69 6.68 18.32
C LEU A 355 5.55 5.82 17.77
N SER A 356 5.71 5.22 16.59
CA SER A 356 4.70 4.30 16.05
C SER A 356 4.48 3.09 16.95
N VAL A 357 5.56 2.55 17.51
CA VAL A 357 5.50 1.43 18.48
C VAL A 357 4.84 1.87 19.79
N LEU A 358 5.19 3.05 20.30
CA LEU A 358 4.60 3.59 21.53
C LEU A 358 3.08 3.75 21.39
N ASN A 359 2.61 4.35 20.29
CA ASN A 359 1.20 4.55 20.01
C ASN A 359 0.44 3.22 19.90
N ALA A 360 1.01 2.22 19.21
CA ALA A 360 0.41 0.91 19.09
C ALA A 360 0.26 0.20 20.45
N ILE A 361 1.33 0.19 21.26
CA ILE A 361 1.30 -0.40 22.61
C ILE A 361 0.29 0.34 23.49
N TYR A 362 0.23 1.68 23.39
CA TYR A 362 -0.70 2.49 24.18
C TYR A 362 -2.16 2.10 23.91
N VAL A 363 -2.59 2.05 22.66
CA VAL A 363 -3.96 1.66 22.28
C VAL A 363 -4.25 0.21 22.68
N ARG A 364 -3.31 -0.71 22.37
CA ARG A 364 -3.44 -2.13 22.69
C ARG A 364 -3.67 -2.37 24.19
N GLU A 365 -2.86 -1.75 25.05
CA GLU A 365 -2.94 -1.95 26.51
C GLU A 365 -4.24 -1.40 27.09
N ARG A 366 -4.81 -0.33 26.52
CA ARG A 366 -6.09 0.26 26.93
C ARG A 366 -7.30 -0.61 26.53
N LEU A 367 -7.19 -1.38 25.44
CA LEU A 367 -8.31 -2.16 24.88
C LEU A 367 -8.31 -3.66 25.29
N LYS A 368 -7.17 -4.22 25.68
CA LYS A 368 -6.98 -5.66 25.92
C LYS A 368 -7.92 -6.28 26.97
N GLU A 369 -8.53 -5.47 27.84
CA GLU A 369 -9.47 -5.99 28.85
C GLU A 369 -10.87 -6.27 28.28
N LYS A 370 -11.26 -5.60 27.20
CA LYS A 370 -12.54 -5.79 26.53
C LYS A 370 -12.43 -6.61 25.24
N TYR A 371 -11.29 -6.54 24.57
CA TYR A 371 -11.01 -7.24 23.32
C TYR A 371 -10.06 -8.40 23.56
N GLU A 372 -10.27 -9.52 22.86
CA GLU A 372 -9.43 -10.71 22.98
C GLU A 372 -8.09 -10.48 22.29
N LEU A 373 -7.01 -10.54 23.06
CA LEU A 373 -5.64 -10.41 22.56
C LEU A 373 -5.01 -11.81 22.45
N PRO A 374 -5.00 -12.45 21.26
CA PRO A 374 -4.51 -13.81 21.11
C PRO A 374 -3.00 -13.93 21.30
N ILE A 375 -2.24 -12.90 20.86
CA ILE A 375 -0.80 -12.84 21.03
C ILE A 375 -0.44 -11.81 22.10
N THR A 376 0.08 -12.28 23.22
CA THR A 376 0.41 -11.44 24.38
C THR A 376 1.81 -10.82 24.32
N SER A 377 2.69 -11.31 23.45
CA SER A 377 4.00 -10.71 23.20
C SER A 377 3.89 -9.23 22.82
N LEU A 378 4.92 -8.42 23.16
CA LEU A 378 4.91 -7.01 22.79
C LEU A 378 4.94 -6.86 21.27
N CYS A 379 3.96 -6.13 20.76
CA CYS A 379 3.90 -5.75 19.35
C CYS A 379 4.87 -4.60 19.03
N LYS A 380 5.09 -4.36 17.75
CA LYS A 380 5.74 -3.18 17.23
C LYS A 380 4.66 -2.13 16.87
N HIS A 381 4.52 -1.75 15.61
CA HIS A 381 3.67 -0.65 15.15
C HIS A 381 2.18 -0.98 15.00
N GLU A 382 1.85 -2.26 14.99
CA GLU A 382 0.48 -2.76 14.83
C GLU A 382 0.24 -3.99 15.72
N PHE A 383 -1.02 -4.34 15.91
CA PHE A 383 -1.45 -5.49 16.71
C PHE A 383 -2.80 -5.99 16.25
N VAL A 384 -3.14 -7.23 16.63
CA VAL A 384 -4.40 -7.88 16.25
C VAL A 384 -5.17 -8.31 17.47
N PHE A 385 -6.45 -7.95 17.54
CA PHE A 385 -7.45 -8.53 18.43
C PHE A 385 -8.27 -9.58 17.69
N ASN A 386 -8.85 -10.53 18.41
CA ASN A 386 -9.79 -11.53 17.90
C ASN A 386 -11.23 -11.21 18.37
N GLY A 387 -11.74 -10.02 18.04
CA GLY A 387 -13.05 -9.54 18.43
C GLY A 387 -13.18 -9.24 19.95
N LEU A 388 -14.41 -9.14 20.43
CA LEU A 388 -14.69 -8.97 21.87
C LEU A 388 -14.29 -10.21 22.67
N LYS A 389 -13.87 -10.01 23.92
CA LYS A 389 -13.66 -11.12 24.86
C LYS A 389 -14.98 -11.83 25.19
N ASP A 390 -16.05 -11.07 25.40
CA ASP A 390 -17.38 -11.62 25.66
C ASP A 390 -18.07 -12.03 24.34
N LYS A 391 -17.88 -13.28 23.98
CA LYS A 391 -18.50 -13.87 22.79
C LYS A 391 -20.03 -14.13 22.95
N SER A 392 -20.58 -14.03 24.16
CA SER A 392 -22.01 -14.27 24.43
C SER A 392 -22.90 -13.17 23.82
N THR A 393 -22.36 -12.00 23.54
CA THR A 393 -23.06 -10.87 22.90
C THR A 393 -23.53 -11.21 21.49
N GLY A 394 -22.83 -12.12 20.80
CA GLY A 394 -23.04 -12.44 19.39
C GLY A 394 -22.72 -11.28 18.43
N VAL A 395 -21.99 -10.26 18.91
CA VAL A 395 -21.50 -9.13 18.09
C VAL A 395 -20.22 -9.56 17.40
N THR A 396 -20.18 -9.38 16.07
CA THR A 396 -19.03 -9.72 15.22
C THR A 396 -18.08 -8.54 15.05
N THR A 397 -16.89 -8.82 14.54
CA THR A 397 -15.91 -7.81 14.16
C THR A 397 -16.46 -6.83 13.10
N LEU A 398 -17.27 -7.32 12.14
CA LEU A 398 -17.95 -6.46 11.18
C LEU A 398 -18.90 -5.46 11.85
N ASP A 399 -19.63 -5.92 12.88
CA ASP A 399 -20.56 -5.05 13.63
C ASP A 399 -19.80 -3.93 14.34
N ILE A 400 -18.67 -4.26 14.98
CA ILE A 400 -17.79 -3.28 15.61
C ILE A 400 -17.27 -2.25 14.58
N ALA A 401 -16.81 -2.73 13.43
CA ALA A 401 -16.32 -1.88 12.34
C ALA A 401 -17.40 -0.93 11.82
N LYS A 402 -18.62 -1.40 11.65
CA LYS A 402 -19.76 -0.57 11.24
C LYS A 402 -20.17 0.43 12.33
N ARG A 403 -20.10 0.04 13.62
CA ARG A 403 -20.44 0.93 14.73
C ARG A 403 -19.40 2.04 14.92
N LEU A 404 -18.12 1.81 14.60
CA LEU A 404 -17.07 2.84 14.61
C LEU A 404 -17.39 4.00 13.65
N LEU A 405 -18.05 3.74 12.51
CA LEU A 405 -18.48 4.79 11.58
C LEU A 405 -19.45 5.78 12.24
N ASP A 406 -20.34 5.30 13.13
CA ASP A 406 -21.25 6.15 13.88
C ASP A 406 -20.54 7.07 14.88
N TYR A 407 -19.37 6.65 15.35
CA TYR A 407 -18.48 7.46 16.20
C TYR A 407 -17.53 8.36 15.41
N GLY A 408 -17.62 8.36 14.09
CA GLY A 408 -16.81 9.21 13.21
C GLY A 408 -15.40 8.70 12.93
N PHE A 409 -15.13 7.41 13.21
CA PHE A 409 -13.85 6.77 12.93
C PHE A 409 -13.93 5.86 11.70
N HIS A 410 -12.83 5.83 10.94
CA HIS A 410 -12.64 4.77 9.95
C HIS A 410 -12.43 3.43 10.66
N ALA A 411 -13.00 2.37 10.09
CA ALA A 411 -12.81 1.03 10.63
C ALA A 411 -11.35 0.56 10.48
N PRO A 412 -10.79 -0.18 11.45
CA PRO A 412 -9.54 -0.93 11.28
C PRO A 412 -9.66 -2.00 10.19
N THR A 413 -8.55 -2.65 9.85
CA THR A 413 -8.58 -3.86 9.02
C THR A 413 -9.26 -4.99 9.78
N ILE A 414 -10.25 -5.62 9.16
CA ILE A 414 -10.99 -6.73 9.76
C ILE A 414 -10.80 -8.02 8.96
N TYR A 415 -10.96 -9.18 9.62
CA TYR A 415 -10.82 -10.51 9.03
C TYR A 415 -9.45 -10.79 8.39
N PHE A 416 -8.46 -10.04 8.80
CA PHE A 416 -7.08 -10.23 8.41
C PHE A 416 -6.14 -9.96 9.60
N PRO A 417 -5.09 -10.75 9.81
CA PRO A 417 -4.69 -11.95 9.06
C PRO A 417 -5.67 -13.12 9.27
N LEU A 418 -5.72 -14.05 8.31
CA LEU A 418 -6.63 -15.20 8.32
C LEU A 418 -6.39 -16.18 9.50
N LEU A 419 -5.34 -15.97 10.26
CA LEU A 419 -4.99 -16.77 11.44
C LEU A 419 -6.05 -16.67 12.55
N PHE A 420 -6.79 -15.55 12.61
CA PHE A 420 -7.84 -15.29 13.61
C PHE A 420 -9.17 -15.01 12.92
N HIS A 421 -10.22 -15.74 13.32
CA HIS A 421 -11.53 -15.66 12.66
C HIS A 421 -12.21 -14.30 12.81
N GLU A 422 -12.06 -13.63 13.97
CA GLU A 422 -12.61 -12.30 14.26
C GLU A 422 -11.49 -11.23 14.33
N ALA A 423 -10.51 -11.31 13.43
CA ALA A 423 -9.38 -10.40 13.45
C ALA A 423 -9.79 -8.93 13.31
N ILE A 424 -9.23 -8.08 14.18
CA ILE A 424 -9.24 -6.61 14.11
C ILE A 424 -7.79 -6.17 14.21
N MET A 425 -7.22 -5.67 13.11
CA MET A 425 -5.83 -5.22 13.06
C MET A 425 -5.78 -3.69 13.09
N ILE A 426 -5.03 -3.14 14.02
CA ILE A 426 -4.95 -1.70 14.28
C ILE A 426 -3.50 -1.24 14.17
N GLU A 427 -3.26 -0.22 13.34
CA GLU A 427 -1.99 0.50 13.21
C GLU A 427 -2.23 1.99 13.44
N PRO A 428 -1.84 2.56 14.60
CA PRO A 428 -2.08 3.98 14.90
C PRO A 428 -1.18 4.94 14.16
N THR A 429 0.00 4.50 13.72
CA THR A 429 1.12 5.32 13.23
C THR A 429 1.73 6.26 14.29
N GLU A 430 2.78 6.99 13.95
CA GLU A 430 3.39 8.01 14.80
C GLU A 430 2.74 9.39 14.68
N CYS A 431 1.85 9.56 13.69
CA CYS A 431 1.29 10.88 13.37
C CYS A 431 0.16 11.32 14.31
N GLU A 432 -0.48 10.36 14.98
CA GLU A 432 -1.65 10.64 15.79
C GLU A 432 -1.29 11.19 17.17
N SER A 433 -2.06 12.20 17.60
CA SER A 433 -1.91 12.76 18.94
C SER A 433 -2.47 11.82 20.01
N LYS A 434 -2.03 11.99 21.25
CA LYS A 434 -2.57 11.22 22.37
C LYS A 434 -4.07 11.41 22.53
N GLU A 435 -4.58 12.62 22.31
CA GLU A 435 -6.00 12.96 22.38
C GLU A 435 -6.81 12.18 21.33
N THR A 436 -6.33 12.13 20.08
CA THR A 436 -6.96 11.32 19.02
C THR A 436 -7.00 9.83 19.38
N LEU A 437 -5.90 9.32 19.94
CA LEU A 437 -5.83 7.92 20.37
C LEU A 437 -6.78 7.63 21.55
N ASP A 438 -6.90 8.58 22.50
CA ASP A 438 -7.83 8.47 23.62
C ASP A 438 -9.28 8.45 23.14
N ASP A 439 -9.66 9.33 22.21
CA ASP A 439 -11.01 9.38 21.63
C ASP A 439 -11.35 8.06 20.91
N PHE A 440 -10.40 7.50 20.16
CA PHE A 440 -10.58 6.20 19.50
C PHE A 440 -10.74 5.05 20.52
N VAL A 441 -9.89 5.02 21.55
CA VAL A 441 -9.97 4.03 22.62
C VAL A 441 -11.33 4.12 23.35
N ASP A 442 -11.79 5.35 23.64
CA ASP A 442 -13.07 5.55 24.30
C ASP A 442 -14.25 5.10 23.43
N ALA A 443 -14.20 5.34 22.11
CA ALA A 443 -15.18 4.80 21.17
C ALA A 443 -15.21 3.27 21.18
N MET A 444 -14.04 2.63 21.09
CA MET A 444 -13.94 1.16 21.15
C MET A 444 -14.46 0.59 22.47
N LEU A 445 -14.13 1.19 23.61
CA LEU A 445 -14.62 0.76 24.93
C LEU A 445 -16.15 0.92 25.04
N ARG A 446 -16.72 2.02 24.55
CA ARG A 446 -18.17 2.23 24.48
C ARG A 446 -18.85 1.18 23.62
N ILE A 447 -18.32 0.85 22.46
CA ILE A 447 -18.86 -0.21 21.60
C ILE A 447 -18.86 -1.56 22.33
N ALA A 448 -17.80 -1.87 23.08
CA ALA A 448 -17.76 -3.09 23.89
C ALA A 448 -18.81 -3.11 25.00
N ASP A 449 -19.11 -1.97 25.62
CA ASP A 449 -20.16 -1.84 26.63
C ASP A 449 -21.56 -1.88 25.99
N GLU A 450 -21.77 -1.23 24.86
CA GLU A 450 -23.00 -1.31 24.06
C GLU A 450 -23.30 -2.77 23.64
N ALA A 451 -22.28 -3.52 23.22
CA ALA A 451 -22.43 -4.91 22.85
C ALA A 451 -22.98 -5.79 23.99
N VAL A 452 -22.72 -5.42 25.24
CA VAL A 452 -23.27 -6.11 26.42
C VAL A 452 -24.66 -5.61 26.76
N CYS A 453 -24.88 -4.29 26.75
CA CYS A 453 -26.14 -3.69 27.21
C CYS A 453 -27.26 -3.70 26.14
N ASP A 454 -26.91 -3.48 24.87
CA ASP A 454 -27.81 -3.45 23.72
C ASP A 454 -27.09 -3.99 22.46
N PRO A 455 -26.92 -5.30 22.33
CA PRO A 455 -26.22 -5.87 21.17
C PRO A 455 -26.84 -5.50 19.82
N GLU A 456 -28.15 -5.30 19.77
CA GLU A 456 -28.83 -4.94 18.52
C GLU A 456 -28.45 -3.55 18.01
N LEU A 457 -28.15 -2.60 18.89
CA LEU A 457 -27.63 -1.29 18.53
C LEU A 457 -26.30 -1.43 17.73
N VAL A 458 -25.45 -2.37 18.11
CA VAL A 458 -24.16 -2.61 17.42
C VAL A 458 -24.38 -3.40 16.13
N LYS A 459 -25.22 -4.45 16.16
CA LYS A 459 -25.49 -5.31 15.01
C LYS A 459 -26.20 -4.62 13.87
N THR A 460 -26.98 -3.56 14.14
CA THR A 460 -27.72 -2.80 13.12
C THR A 460 -26.97 -1.56 12.62
N ALA A 461 -25.81 -1.25 13.20
CA ALA A 461 -24.95 -0.14 12.74
C ALA A 461 -24.47 -0.33 11.28
N PRO A 462 -24.16 0.79 10.55
CA PRO A 462 -24.13 2.18 11.00
C PRO A 462 -25.52 2.85 10.97
N HIS A 463 -25.73 3.79 11.88
CA HIS A 463 -26.99 4.57 11.97
C HIS A 463 -26.87 6.00 11.42
N ASN A 464 -25.65 6.55 11.43
CA ASN A 464 -25.37 7.94 11.06
C ASN A 464 -24.61 8.10 9.74
N ALA A 465 -24.20 6.98 9.12
CA ALA A 465 -23.48 7.02 7.84
C ALA A 465 -24.46 7.25 6.66
N PRO A 466 -23.99 7.86 5.55
CA PRO A 466 -24.79 8.05 4.34
C PRO A 466 -25.27 6.73 3.71
N VAL A 467 -24.56 5.64 3.92
CA VAL A 467 -24.85 4.31 3.40
C VAL A 467 -24.88 3.32 4.57
N SER A 468 -25.90 2.49 4.62
CA SER A 468 -26.05 1.42 5.60
C SER A 468 -25.24 0.18 5.19
N ARG A 469 -25.60 -1.02 5.70
CA ARG A 469 -24.98 -2.27 5.30
C ARG A 469 -25.29 -2.61 3.86
N LEU A 470 -24.26 -2.99 3.12
CA LEU A 470 -24.34 -3.39 1.72
C LEU A 470 -24.46 -4.91 1.63
N ASP A 471 -25.18 -5.39 0.61
CA ASP A 471 -25.14 -6.80 0.22
C ASP A 471 -23.89 -7.04 -0.66
N GLU A 472 -22.75 -7.26 0.02
CA GLU A 472 -21.45 -7.47 -0.64
C GLU A 472 -21.43 -8.75 -1.47
N VAL A 473 -22.22 -9.78 -1.07
CA VAL A 473 -22.31 -11.05 -1.80
C VAL A 473 -23.04 -10.86 -3.13
N LYS A 474 -24.17 -10.16 -3.11
CA LYS A 474 -24.93 -9.84 -4.34
C LYS A 474 -24.07 -8.93 -5.25
N ALA A 475 -23.43 -7.90 -4.71
CA ALA A 475 -22.56 -7.01 -5.48
C ALA A 475 -21.40 -7.74 -6.17
N ALA A 476 -20.82 -8.75 -5.51
CA ALA A 476 -19.73 -9.54 -6.09
C ALA A 476 -20.21 -10.57 -7.14
N ARG A 477 -21.37 -11.18 -6.93
CA ARG A 477 -21.89 -12.24 -7.82
C ARG A 477 -22.69 -11.69 -9.00
N GLU A 478 -23.36 -10.57 -8.83
CA GLU A 478 -24.26 -9.95 -9.81
C GLU A 478 -23.89 -8.47 -9.99
N PRO A 479 -22.65 -8.16 -10.43
CA PRO A 479 -22.19 -6.78 -10.54
C PRO A 479 -23.00 -6.03 -11.62
N ARG A 480 -23.52 -4.88 -11.24
CA ARG A 480 -24.12 -3.92 -12.19
C ARG A 480 -23.05 -2.89 -12.54
N LEU A 481 -22.56 -2.96 -13.77
CA LEU A 481 -21.36 -2.23 -14.18
C LEU A 481 -21.68 -0.89 -14.85
N THR A 482 -22.91 -0.72 -15.35
CA THR A 482 -23.32 0.48 -16.06
C THR A 482 -24.61 1.05 -15.49
N TYR A 483 -24.86 2.34 -15.77
CA TYR A 483 -26.15 2.97 -15.43
C TYR A 483 -27.33 2.29 -16.12
N PHE A 484 -27.14 1.77 -17.32
CA PHE A 484 -28.19 1.10 -18.11
C PHE A 484 -28.60 -0.23 -17.46
N ASP A 485 -27.68 -0.95 -16.84
CA ASP A 485 -28.00 -2.17 -16.08
C ASP A 485 -28.97 -1.89 -14.91
N LEU A 486 -28.91 -0.66 -14.36
CA LEU A 486 -29.82 -0.24 -13.29
C LEU A 486 -31.22 0.11 -13.83
N LEU A 487 -31.33 0.58 -15.08
CA LEU A 487 -32.63 0.90 -15.70
C LEU A 487 -33.38 -0.38 -16.10
N GLU A 488 -32.65 -1.41 -16.55
CA GLU A 488 -33.25 -2.71 -16.95
C GLU A 488 -33.73 -3.52 -15.73
N CYS A 489 -33.07 -3.32 -14.59
CA CYS A 489 -33.36 -4.05 -13.35
C CYS A 489 -33.24 -3.09 -12.15
N PRO A 490 -34.27 -2.27 -11.85
CA PRO A 490 -34.23 -1.32 -10.75
C PRO A 490 -33.87 -1.99 -9.42
N LEU A 491 -33.17 -1.27 -8.55
CA LEU A 491 -32.93 -1.71 -7.17
C LEU A 491 -34.25 -1.64 -6.41
N ASP A 492 -34.67 -2.76 -5.79
CA ASP A 492 -35.82 -2.83 -4.88
C ASP A 492 -35.57 -2.01 -3.61
#